data_73ff3059f042cf4376a547b8dcc70191
#
_entry.id   73ff3059f042cf4376a547b8dcc70191
#
_cell.length_a   1.000
_cell.length_b   1.000
_cell.length_c   1.000
_cell.angle_alpha   90.00
_cell.angle_beta   90.00
_cell.angle_gamma   90.00
#
_symmetry.space_group_name_H-M   'P 1'
#
loop_
_entity.id
_entity.type
_entity.pdbx_description
1 polymer ?
#
loop_
_entity_poly.entity_id
_entity_poly.type
_entity_poly.pdbx_seq_one_letter_code
_entity_poly.pdbx_strand_id
1 'polypeptide(L)'
;MSTPKAPTGTRAPGGRLWSSVVDVYDLEEHETALLVEAVRTVDLLDLLDARVREDGPIVDSPQGQRAHPAAVEARQQRIALAPLLAALRLAGWRGG
;
A
#
# COMPACT_ATOMS: atom_id res chain seq x y z
N MET A 1 -19.63 17.70 -7.60
CA MET A 1 -18.89 16.66 -8.34
C MET A 1 -18.79 15.42 -7.46
N SER A 2 -18.91 14.28 -8.09
CA SER A 2 -18.80 13.04 -7.33
C SER A 2 -17.33 12.72 -7.02
N THR A 3 -17.09 12.11 -5.86
CA THR A 3 -15.78 11.65 -5.46
C THR A 3 -15.34 10.51 -6.38
N PRO A 4 -14.09 10.49 -6.84
CA PRO A 4 -13.60 9.40 -7.66
C PRO A 4 -13.70 8.05 -6.92
N LYS A 5 -14.01 7.02 -7.64
CA LYS A 5 -14.10 5.67 -7.09
C LYS A 5 -12.71 5.06 -7.02
N ALA A 6 -12.48 4.24 -5.99
CA ALA A 6 -11.26 3.48 -5.86
C ALA A 6 -11.08 2.53 -7.06
N PRO A 7 -9.83 2.17 -7.40
CA PRO A 7 -9.58 1.23 -8.48
C PRO A 7 -10.29 -0.10 -8.25
N THR A 8 -10.65 -0.77 -9.35
CA THR A 8 -11.24 -2.10 -9.29
C THR A 8 -10.32 -3.05 -8.52
N GLY A 9 -10.90 -3.85 -7.64
CA GLY A 9 -10.12 -4.81 -6.84
C GLY A 9 -9.53 -4.24 -5.57
N THR A 10 -9.77 -2.96 -5.27
CA THR A 10 -9.28 -2.36 -4.03
C THR A 10 -9.89 -3.07 -2.83
N ARG A 11 -9.02 -3.43 -1.88
CA ARG A 11 -9.41 -4.08 -0.63
C ARG A 11 -9.68 -3.03 0.45
N ALA A 12 -10.08 -3.49 1.64
CA ALA A 12 -10.44 -2.59 2.72
C ALA A 12 -9.32 -1.61 3.13
N PRO A 13 -8.07 -2.07 3.34
CA PRO A 13 -7.00 -1.13 3.70
C PRO A 13 -6.74 -0.07 2.65
N GLY A 14 -6.65 -0.48 1.37
CA GLY A 14 -6.47 0.45 0.26
C GLY A 14 -7.64 1.39 0.11
N GLY A 15 -8.87 0.89 0.32
CA GLY A 15 -10.07 1.71 0.26
C GLY A 15 -10.09 2.82 1.31
N ARG A 16 -9.61 2.50 2.52
CA ARG A 16 -9.50 3.52 3.58
C ARG A 16 -8.49 4.61 3.19
N LEU A 17 -7.35 4.21 2.64
CA LEU A 17 -6.36 5.20 2.18
C LEU A 17 -6.94 6.05 1.06
N TRP A 18 -7.57 5.42 0.08
CA TRP A 18 -8.20 6.12 -1.03
C TRP A 18 -9.16 7.18 -0.53
N SER A 19 -10.12 6.79 0.31
CA SER A 19 -11.14 7.71 0.83
C SER A 19 -10.54 8.83 1.67
N SER A 20 -9.52 8.53 2.47
CA SER A 20 -8.88 9.55 3.30
C SER A 20 -8.26 10.67 2.48
N VAL A 21 -7.91 10.40 1.24
CA VAL A 21 -7.33 11.40 0.34
C VAL A 21 -8.38 12.05 -0.54
N VAL A 22 -9.17 11.26 -1.27
CA VAL A 22 -10.09 11.82 -2.27
C VAL A 22 -11.30 12.53 -1.65
N ASP A 23 -11.63 12.23 -0.41
CA ASP A 23 -12.71 12.92 0.28
C ASP A 23 -12.31 14.35 0.72
N VAL A 24 -11.02 14.64 0.74
CA VAL A 24 -10.48 15.90 1.25
C VAL A 24 -9.79 16.72 0.17
N TYR A 25 -9.15 16.09 -0.80
CA TYR A 25 -8.31 16.76 -1.79
C TYR A 25 -8.79 16.53 -3.21
N ASP A 26 -8.71 17.56 -4.03
CA ASP A 26 -8.88 17.45 -5.48
C ASP A 26 -7.52 17.12 -6.09
N LEU A 27 -7.40 15.96 -6.70
CA LEU A 27 -6.13 15.48 -7.22
C LEU A 27 -6.00 15.75 -8.71
N GLU A 28 -4.80 16.14 -9.10
CA GLU A 28 -4.40 16.16 -10.50
C GLU A 28 -4.20 14.72 -10.99
N GLU A 29 -4.13 14.55 -12.31
CA GLU A 29 -3.99 13.22 -12.90
C GLU A 29 -2.77 12.48 -12.38
N HIS A 30 -1.61 13.15 -12.29
CA HIS A 30 -0.38 12.50 -11.80
C HIS A 30 -0.48 12.14 -10.32
N GLU A 31 -1.22 12.93 -9.55
CA GLU A 31 -1.43 12.66 -8.13
C GLU A 31 -2.34 11.46 -7.93
N THR A 32 -3.37 11.35 -8.76
CA THR A 32 -4.25 10.18 -8.76
C THR A 32 -3.48 8.91 -9.09
N ALA A 33 -2.57 8.98 -10.06
CA ALA A 33 -1.73 7.83 -10.42
C ALA A 33 -0.85 7.38 -9.25
N LEU A 34 -0.27 8.33 -8.51
CA LEU A 34 0.50 8.01 -7.30
C LEU A 34 -0.37 7.37 -6.23
N LEU A 35 -1.56 7.91 -6.02
CA LEU A 35 -2.48 7.36 -5.02
C LEU A 35 -2.91 5.94 -5.38
N VAL A 36 -3.18 5.66 -6.65
CA VAL A 36 -3.51 4.32 -7.12
C VAL A 36 -2.40 3.33 -6.76
N GLU A 37 -1.14 3.70 -7.02
CA GLU A 37 -0.01 2.83 -6.68
C GLU A 37 0.14 2.64 -5.17
N ALA A 38 -0.06 3.69 -4.39
CA ALA A 38 -0.01 3.59 -2.93
C ALA A 38 -1.11 2.67 -2.39
N VAL A 39 -2.31 2.78 -2.93
CA VAL A 39 -3.47 1.95 -2.55
C VAL A 39 -3.20 0.47 -2.85
N ARG A 40 -2.68 0.18 -4.04
CA ARG A 40 -2.32 -1.18 -4.42
C ARG A 40 -1.23 -1.77 -3.53
N THR A 41 -0.25 -0.94 -3.18
CA THR A 41 0.86 -1.35 -2.32
C THR A 41 0.35 -1.66 -0.90
N VAL A 42 -0.51 -0.81 -0.36
CA VAL A 42 -1.12 -1.03 0.96
C VAL A 42 -1.91 -2.35 0.98
N ASP A 43 -2.69 -2.62 -0.07
CA ASP A 43 -3.46 -3.86 -0.16
C ASP A 43 -2.56 -5.09 -0.27
N LEU A 44 -1.50 -5.00 -1.08
CA LEU A 44 -0.54 -6.09 -1.21
C LEU A 44 0.16 -6.36 0.13
N LEU A 45 0.56 -5.30 0.84
CA LEU A 45 1.16 -5.45 2.17
C LEU A 45 0.23 -6.17 3.14
N ASP A 46 -1.05 -5.84 3.12
CA ASP A 46 -2.02 -6.50 3.99
C ASP A 46 -2.08 -8.01 3.71
N LEU A 47 -2.07 -8.39 2.44
CA LEU A 47 -2.06 -9.80 2.04
C LEU A 47 -0.77 -10.51 2.47
N LEU A 48 0.38 -9.87 2.24
CA LEU A 48 1.67 -10.44 2.60
C LEU A 48 1.80 -10.60 4.12
N ASP A 49 1.41 -9.58 4.87
CA ASP A 49 1.45 -9.62 6.33
C ASP A 49 0.52 -10.71 6.89
N ALA A 50 -0.65 -10.89 6.29
CA ALA A 50 -1.56 -11.95 6.68
C ALA A 50 -0.94 -13.33 6.48
N ARG A 51 -0.23 -13.53 5.37
CA ARG A 51 0.44 -14.79 5.08
C ARG A 51 1.55 -15.08 6.07
N VAL A 52 2.32 -14.05 6.43
CA VAL A 52 3.39 -14.20 7.42
C VAL A 52 2.80 -14.53 8.79
N ARG A 53 1.69 -13.89 9.16
CA ARG A 53 1.01 -14.22 10.44
C ARG A 53 0.55 -15.67 10.47
N GLU A 54 0.06 -16.17 9.33
CA GLU A 54 -0.42 -17.56 9.24
C GLU A 54 0.72 -18.57 9.30
N ASP A 55 1.81 -18.33 8.57
CA ASP A 55 2.89 -19.28 8.38
C ASP A 55 4.07 -19.09 9.36
N GLY A 56 4.15 -17.91 10.01
CA GLY A 56 5.33 -17.50 10.76
C GLY A 56 6.39 -16.87 9.86
N PRO A 57 7.31 -16.06 10.43
CA PRO A 57 8.28 -15.29 9.63
C PRO A 57 9.44 -16.13 9.09
N ILE A 58 9.59 -17.35 9.57
CA ILE A 58 10.68 -18.24 9.17
C ILE A 58 10.07 -19.54 8.65
N VAL A 59 10.58 -20.02 7.52
CA VAL A 59 10.12 -21.25 6.89
C VAL A 59 11.30 -22.19 6.67
N ASP A 60 11.02 -23.49 6.61
CA ASP A 60 12.01 -24.50 6.29
C ASP A 60 12.26 -24.55 4.79
N SER A 61 13.51 -24.81 4.41
CA SER A 61 13.90 -25.00 3.03
C SER A 61 14.91 -26.14 2.94
N PRO A 62 15.22 -26.63 1.73
CA PRO A 62 16.24 -27.67 1.57
C PRO A 62 17.62 -27.28 2.11
N GLN A 63 17.91 -25.96 2.17
CA GLN A 63 19.17 -25.44 2.68
C GLN A 63 19.08 -25.03 4.15
N GLY A 64 17.99 -25.35 4.84
CA GLY A 64 17.77 -24.99 6.23
C GLY A 64 16.68 -23.92 6.38
N GLN A 65 16.63 -23.27 7.52
CA GLN A 65 15.62 -22.24 7.77
C GLN A 65 15.96 -20.95 7.03
N ARG A 66 14.93 -20.25 6.60
CA ARG A 66 15.07 -18.96 5.91
C ARG A 66 13.88 -18.06 6.22
N ALA A 67 14.04 -16.77 5.94
CA ALA A 67 12.93 -15.82 6.04
C ALA A 67 11.82 -16.21 5.08
N HIS A 68 10.58 -16.09 5.54
CA HIS A 68 9.40 -16.33 4.68
C HIS A 68 9.45 -15.39 3.47
N PRO A 69 9.27 -15.91 2.24
CA PRO A 69 9.29 -15.04 1.05
C PRO A 69 8.32 -13.87 1.13
N ALA A 70 7.14 -14.05 1.72
CA ALA A 70 6.19 -12.97 1.90
C ALA A 70 6.71 -11.88 2.85
N ALA A 71 7.50 -12.25 3.88
CA ALA A 71 8.11 -11.26 4.78
C ALA A 71 9.17 -10.44 4.05
N VAL A 72 9.97 -11.08 3.21
CA VAL A 72 10.98 -10.40 2.39
C VAL A 72 10.29 -9.42 1.43
N GLU A 73 9.25 -9.87 0.72
CA GLU A 73 8.51 -9.03 -0.22
C GLU A 73 7.81 -7.89 0.50
N ALA A 74 7.22 -8.12 1.67
CA ALA A 74 6.56 -7.07 2.45
C ALA A 74 7.54 -5.95 2.79
N ARG A 75 8.77 -6.29 3.14
CA ARG A 75 9.79 -5.29 3.42
C ARG A 75 10.11 -4.44 2.19
N GLN A 76 10.21 -5.07 1.00
CA GLN A 76 10.45 -4.35 -0.24
C GLN A 76 9.27 -3.43 -0.57
N GLN A 77 8.04 -3.89 -0.36
CA GLN A 77 6.87 -3.07 -0.61
C GLN A 77 6.79 -1.88 0.34
N ARG A 78 7.19 -2.03 1.60
CA ARG A 78 7.25 -0.90 2.54
C ARG A 78 8.29 0.13 2.11
N ILE A 79 9.43 -0.32 1.61
CA ILE A 79 10.45 0.57 1.07
C ILE A 79 9.90 1.35 -0.13
N ALA A 80 9.14 0.69 -1.00
CA ALA A 80 8.55 1.33 -2.16
C ALA A 80 7.41 2.29 -1.78
N LEU A 81 6.64 1.97 -0.74
CA LEU A 81 5.49 2.77 -0.32
C LEU A 81 5.89 4.15 0.21
N ALA A 82 6.99 4.23 0.96
CA ALA A 82 7.39 5.48 1.60
C ALA A 82 7.57 6.64 0.60
N PRO A 83 8.28 6.48 -0.52
CA PRO A 83 8.38 7.57 -1.49
C PRO A 83 7.06 7.88 -2.20
N LEU A 84 6.16 6.91 -2.36
CA LEU A 84 4.83 7.18 -2.92
C LEU A 84 4.03 8.09 -2.00
N LEU A 85 4.02 7.80 -0.71
CA LEU A 85 3.33 8.63 0.27
C LEU A 85 3.97 10.01 0.38
N ALA A 86 5.31 10.08 0.33
CA ALA A 86 6.01 11.35 0.35
C ALA A 86 5.66 12.19 -0.88
N ALA A 87 5.58 11.56 -2.06
CA ALA A 87 5.22 12.26 -3.29
C ALA A 87 3.78 12.77 -3.28
N LEU A 88 2.90 12.14 -2.50
CA LEU A 88 1.53 12.60 -2.33
C LEU A 88 1.42 13.81 -1.40
N ARG A 89 2.51 14.24 -0.78
CA ARG A 89 2.55 15.50 -0.06
C ARG A 89 2.54 16.65 -1.04
N LEU A 90 1.36 17.03 -1.41
CA LEU A 90 1.13 18.03 -2.44
C LEU A 90 1.08 19.42 -1.83
N ALA A 91 1.09 20.44 -2.69
CA ALA A 91 1.03 21.82 -2.24
C ALA A 91 -0.16 22.10 -1.32
N GLY A 92 -1.29 21.43 -1.51
CA GLY A 92 -2.46 21.54 -0.66
C GLY A 92 -2.48 20.60 0.55
N TRP A 93 -1.56 19.66 0.61
CA TRP A 93 -1.51 18.66 1.66
C TRP A 93 -0.77 19.22 2.87
N ARG A 94 -1.43 19.31 3.99
CA ARG A 94 -0.82 19.89 5.19
C ARG A 94 -0.29 18.86 6.18
N GLY A 95 -0.49 17.61 5.94
CA GLY A 95 0.03 16.55 6.78
C GLY A 95 -0.43 16.60 8.22
N GLY A 96 -1.33 17.45 8.52
CA GLY A 96 -1.80 17.58 9.87
C GLY A 96 -2.69 18.74 9.98
#